data_7ddd740d537336d5c658d6d0a537e4d4
#
_entry.id   7ddd740d537336d5c658d6d0a537e4d4
#
_cell.length_a   1.000
_cell.length_b   1.000
_cell.length_c   1.000
_cell.angle_alpha   90.00
_cell.angle_beta   90.00
_cell.angle_gamma   90.00
#
_symmetry.space_group_name_H-M   'P 1'
#
loop_
_entity.id
_entity.type
_entity.pdbx_description
1 polymer ?
#
loop_
_entity_poly.entity_id
_entity_poly.type
_entity_poly.pdbx_seq_one_letter_code
_entity_poly.pdbx_strand_id
1 'polypeptide(L)'
;MSSTTIEAGLSEKALLVHRALASLQEELEAIDYYNQRSDVSVDGTLKEVLDHNRDDEVEHAAMLLEWLRREVPAFDFQMGKILFKSGSIPDIAKGKTSAADDGRGLGLGDLK
;
A
#
# COMPACT_ATOMS: atom_id res chain seq x y z
N MET A 1 -11.58 8.13 -12.12
CA MET A 1 -11.25 8.38 -10.74
C MET A 1 -12.44 8.16 -9.83
N SER A 2 -12.25 7.45 -8.79
CA SER A 2 -13.34 7.19 -7.88
C SER A 2 -13.74 8.47 -7.16
N SER A 3 -15.01 8.61 -6.88
CA SER A 3 -15.46 9.71 -6.07
C SER A 3 -15.65 9.21 -4.65
N THR A 4 -15.32 10.05 -3.70
CA THR A 4 -15.41 9.71 -2.30
C THR A 4 -16.39 10.66 -1.64
N THR A 5 -17.42 10.11 -1.03
CA THR A 5 -18.39 10.91 -0.30
C THR A 5 -17.82 11.26 1.07
N ILE A 6 -17.91 12.52 1.45
CA ILE A 6 -17.44 12.98 2.73
C ILE A 6 -18.64 13.26 3.62
N GLU A 7 -18.68 12.60 4.77
CA GLU A 7 -19.74 12.85 5.74
C GLU A 7 -19.59 14.22 6.37
N ALA A 8 -20.69 14.78 6.80
CA ALA A 8 -20.67 16.02 7.57
C ALA A 8 -20.22 15.69 9.00
N GLY A 9 -19.51 16.64 9.61
CA GLY A 9 -19.17 16.50 11.02
C GLY A 9 -17.99 15.62 11.31
N LEU A 10 -17.15 15.37 10.33
CA LEU A 10 -15.94 14.56 10.55
C LEU A 10 -15.03 15.23 11.56
N SER A 11 -14.39 14.42 12.40
CA SER A 11 -13.33 14.91 13.24
C SER A 11 -12.14 15.29 12.37
N GLU A 12 -11.22 16.07 12.94
CA GLU A 12 -10.01 16.45 12.23
C GLU A 12 -9.21 15.21 11.84
N LYS A 13 -9.10 14.25 12.75
CA LYS A 13 -8.35 13.03 12.46
C LYS A 13 -9.00 12.23 11.34
N ALA A 14 -10.33 12.09 11.37
CA ALA A 14 -11.02 11.36 10.33
C ALA A 14 -10.84 12.02 8.97
N LEU A 15 -10.79 13.35 8.95
CA LEU A 15 -10.57 14.07 7.69
C LEU A 15 -9.16 13.82 7.16
N LEU A 16 -8.15 13.80 8.03
CA LEU A 16 -6.78 13.49 7.61
C LEU A 16 -6.69 12.07 7.06
N VAL A 17 -7.32 11.12 7.75
CA VAL A 17 -7.32 9.73 7.29
C VAL A 17 -8.01 9.63 5.95
N HIS A 18 -9.12 10.35 5.78
CA HIS A 18 -9.82 10.39 4.49
C HIS A 18 -8.88 10.86 3.38
N ARG A 19 -8.14 11.93 3.62
CA ARG A 19 -7.23 12.46 2.61
C ARG A 19 -6.15 11.46 2.24
N ALA A 20 -5.62 10.76 3.23
CA ALA A 20 -4.60 9.74 2.97
C ALA A 20 -5.18 8.58 2.17
N LEU A 21 -6.39 8.12 2.53
CA LEU A 21 -7.02 7.02 1.81
C LEU A 21 -7.37 7.41 0.38
N ALA A 22 -7.89 8.62 0.19
CA ALA A 22 -8.21 9.08 -1.15
C ALA A 22 -6.96 9.20 -2.01
N SER A 23 -5.87 9.71 -1.44
CA SER A 23 -4.61 9.79 -2.16
C SER A 23 -4.07 8.41 -2.49
N LEU A 24 -4.19 7.46 -1.56
CA LEU A 24 -3.75 6.10 -1.84
C LEU A 24 -4.55 5.47 -2.98
N GLN A 25 -5.86 5.70 -3.01
CA GLN A 25 -6.68 5.22 -4.11
C GLN A 25 -6.18 5.75 -5.46
N GLU A 26 -5.82 7.04 -5.50
CA GLU A 26 -5.31 7.64 -6.72
C GLU A 26 -3.98 7.03 -7.14
N GLU A 27 -3.10 6.77 -6.18
CA GLU A 27 -1.82 6.14 -6.51
C GLU A 27 -2.02 4.72 -7.04
N LEU A 28 -2.90 3.96 -6.40
CA LEU A 28 -3.16 2.59 -6.85
C LEU A 28 -3.75 2.58 -8.26
N GLU A 29 -4.63 3.51 -8.55
CA GLU A 29 -5.20 3.62 -9.89
C GLU A 29 -4.12 3.97 -10.92
N ALA A 30 -3.22 4.88 -10.56
CA ALA A 30 -2.14 5.26 -11.47
C ALA A 30 -1.19 4.08 -11.72
N ILE A 31 -0.88 3.31 -10.68
CA ILE A 31 -0.04 2.11 -10.82
C ILE A 31 -0.68 1.15 -11.82
N ASP A 32 -1.98 0.94 -11.69
CA ASP A 32 -2.69 0.02 -12.57
C ASP A 32 -2.63 0.48 -14.02
N TYR A 33 -2.87 1.76 -14.26
CA TYR A 33 -2.84 2.28 -15.64
C TYR A 33 -1.45 2.17 -16.25
N TYR A 34 -0.42 2.58 -15.52
CA TYR A 34 0.94 2.50 -16.05
C TYR A 34 1.36 1.06 -16.28
N ASN A 35 0.96 0.15 -15.38
CA ASN A 35 1.31 -1.25 -15.54
C ASN A 35 0.67 -1.83 -16.80
N GLN A 36 -0.59 -1.50 -17.05
CA GLN A 36 -1.27 -1.97 -18.26
C GLN A 36 -0.63 -1.40 -19.52
N ARG A 37 -0.38 -0.10 -19.51
CA ARG A 37 0.20 0.56 -20.69
C ARG A 37 1.61 0.03 -20.99
N SER A 38 2.38 -0.20 -19.96
CA SER A 38 3.72 -0.76 -20.14
C SER A 38 3.66 -2.15 -20.73
N ASP A 39 2.71 -2.96 -20.24
CA ASP A 39 2.62 -4.36 -20.67
C ASP A 39 2.33 -4.48 -22.16
N VAL A 40 1.53 -3.55 -22.71
CA VAL A 40 1.17 -3.63 -24.13
C VAL A 40 2.02 -2.73 -25.01
N SER A 41 2.96 -1.98 -24.45
CA SER A 41 3.77 -1.08 -25.23
C SER A 41 4.74 -1.85 -26.14
N VAL A 42 4.76 -1.51 -27.42
CA VAL A 42 5.68 -2.15 -28.35
C VAL A 42 6.96 -1.33 -28.55
N ASP A 43 6.96 -0.08 -28.06
CA ASP A 43 8.14 0.78 -28.13
C ASP A 43 8.93 0.66 -26.83
N GLY A 44 10.16 0.15 -26.93
CA GLY A 44 10.96 -0.09 -25.76
C GLY A 44 11.30 1.17 -24.97
N THR A 45 11.52 2.28 -25.67
CA THR A 45 11.83 3.53 -24.99
C THR A 45 10.64 4.03 -24.18
N LEU A 46 9.45 3.98 -24.77
CA LEU A 46 8.25 4.39 -24.06
C LEU A 46 7.97 3.46 -22.89
N LYS A 47 8.14 2.15 -23.10
CA LYS A 47 7.94 1.18 -22.03
C LYS A 47 8.83 1.49 -20.82
N GLU A 48 10.07 1.89 -21.08
CA GLU A 48 10.98 2.23 -20.00
C GLU A 48 10.46 3.42 -19.19
N VAL A 49 9.92 4.43 -19.87
CA VAL A 49 9.35 5.58 -19.19
C VAL A 49 8.11 5.19 -18.38
N LEU A 50 7.27 4.36 -18.97
CA LEU A 50 6.05 3.91 -18.28
C LEU A 50 6.37 3.08 -17.06
N ASP A 51 7.37 2.21 -17.14
CA ASP A 51 7.81 1.43 -15.99
C ASP A 51 8.35 2.32 -14.89
N HIS A 52 9.12 3.34 -15.26
CA HIS A 52 9.65 4.27 -14.27
C HIS A 52 8.52 5.01 -13.55
N ASN A 53 7.52 5.48 -14.31
CA ASN A 53 6.40 6.18 -13.71
C ASN A 53 5.59 5.26 -12.79
N ARG A 54 5.39 4.01 -13.21
CA ARG A 54 4.71 3.03 -12.35
C ARG A 54 5.46 2.85 -11.03
N ASP A 55 6.78 2.70 -11.11
CA ASP A 55 7.58 2.46 -9.91
C ASP A 55 7.56 3.66 -8.98
N ASP A 56 7.54 4.88 -9.53
CA ASP A 56 7.40 6.07 -8.71
C ASP A 56 6.07 6.07 -7.97
N GLU A 57 4.99 5.66 -8.63
CA GLU A 57 3.69 5.61 -7.97
C GLU A 57 3.65 4.54 -6.89
N VAL A 58 4.38 3.44 -7.07
CA VAL A 58 4.47 2.42 -6.03
C VAL A 58 5.16 2.99 -4.79
N GLU A 59 6.20 3.78 -4.98
CA GLU A 59 6.86 4.44 -3.86
C GLU A 59 5.89 5.38 -3.13
N HIS A 60 5.12 6.16 -3.89
CA HIS A 60 4.14 7.06 -3.28
C HIS A 60 3.10 6.30 -2.48
N ALA A 61 2.61 5.20 -3.03
CA ALA A 61 1.64 4.37 -2.33
C ALA A 61 2.22 3.82 -1.03
N ALA A 62 3.50 3.39 -1.08
CA ALA A 62 4.15 2.85 0.11
C ALA A 62 4.27 3.91 1.21
N MET A 63 4.55 5.16 0.84
CA MET A 63 4.63 6.22 1.83
C MET A 63 3.28 6.47 2.50
N LEU A 64 2.21 6.43 1.71
CA LEU A 64 0.87 6.62 2.27
C LEU A 64 0.49 5.46 3.17
N LEU A 65 0.86 4.24 2.79
CA LEU A 65 0.59 3.07 3.63
C LEU A 65 1.32 3.19 4.96
N GLU A 66 2.56 3.67 4.95
CA GLU A 66 3.29 3.84 6.21
C GLU A 66 2.68 4.92 7.08
N TRP A 67 2.21 6.02 6.46
CA TRP A 67 1.52 7.04 7.24
C TRP A 67 0.26 6.47 7.90
N LEU A 68 -0.52 5.70 7.13
CA LEU A 68 -1.72 5.06 7.67
C LEU A 68 -1.38 4.11 8.80
N ARG A 69 -0.30 3.36 8.66
CA ARG A 69 0.12 2.44 9.70
C ARG A 69 0.41 3.20 11.02
N ARG A 70 1.09 4.33 10.90
CA ARG A 70 1.45 5.10 12.10
C ARG A 70 0.26 5.78 12.76
N GLU A 71 -0.73 6.16 11.95
CA GLU A 71 -1.83 7.00 12.45
C GLU A 71 -3.09 6.22 12.77
N VAL A 72 -3.25 5.02 12.24
CA VAL A 72 -4.48 4.24 12.40
C VAL A 72 -4.12 2.91 13.06
N PRO A 73 -4.44 2.72 14.35
CA PRO A 73 -4.01 1.51 15.06
C PRO A 73 -4.43 0.21 14.40
N ALA A 74 -5.59 0.18 13.74
CA ALA A 74 -6.02 -1.04 13.07
C ALA A 74 -5.11 -1.39 11.91
N PHE A 75 -4.60 -0.39 11.17
CA PHE A 75 -3.62 -0.64 10.13
C PHE A 75 -2.30 -1.17 10.71
N ASP A 76 -1.85 -0.56 11.80
CA ASP A 76 -0.61 -1.01 12.43
C ASP A 76 -0.72 -2.46 12.88
N PHE A 77 -1.83 -2.82 13.50
CA PHE A 77 -2.03 -4.19 13.99
C PHE A 77 -2.03 -5.20 12.85
N GLN A 78 -2.83 -4.95 11.82
CA GLN A 78 -2.97 -5.90 10.73
C GLN A 78 -1.70 -5.99 9.88
N MET A 79 -1.08 -4.86 9.60
CA MET A 79 0.14 -4.87 8.81
C MET A 79 1.27 -5.58 9.55
N GLY A 80 1.39 -5.35 10.86
CA GLY A 80 2.40 -6.03 11.64
C GLY A 80 2.18 -7.53 11.72
N LYS A 81 0.93 -7.96 11.67
CA LYS A 81 0.59 -9.38 11.73
C LYS A 81 0.84 -10.07 10.38
N ILE A 82 0.57 -9.40 9.28
CA ILE A 82 0.49 -10.06 7.98
C ILE A 82 1.71 -9.82 7.11
N LEU A 83 2.28 -8.60 7.13
CA LEU A 83 3.31 -8.24 6.17
C LEU A 83 4.65 -8.88 6.51
N PHE A 84 5.43 -9.14 5.47
CA PHE A 84 6.79 -9.66 5.57
C PHE A 84 6.85 -11.04 6.22
N LYS A 85 5.81 -11.82 6.04
CA LYS A 85 5.74 -13.19 6.52
C LYS A 85 5.73 -14.13 5.33
N SER A 86 6.24 -15.34 5.51
CA SER A 86 6.15 -16.35 4.46
C SER A 86 5.03 -17.34 4.80
N GLY A 87 4.59 -18.05 3.78
CA GLY A 87 3.51 -19.01 3.93
C GLY A 87 2.20 -18.51 3.34
N SER A 88 1.14 -19.21 3.62
CA SER A 88 -0.18 -18.87 3.09
C SER A 88 -0.68 -17.58 3.74
N ILE A 89 -0.97 -16.59 2.92
CA ILE A 89 -1.45 -15.30 3.43
C ILE A 89 -2.73 -15.45 4.24
N PRO A 90 -3.76 -16.16 3.75
CA PRO A 90 -4.96 -16.32 4.57
C PRO A 90 -4.71 -17.05 5.89
N ASP A 91 -3.79 -18.01 5.90
CA ASP A 91 -3.46 -18.70 7.14
C ASP A 91 -2.78 -17.78 8.13
N ILE A 92 -1.88 -16.94 7.64
CA ILE A 92 -1.21 -15.95 8.50
C ILE A 92 -2.26 -15.00 9.09
N ALA A 93 -3.20 -14.56 8.29
CA ALA A 93 -4.25 -13.66 8.75
C ALA A 93 -5.10 -14.30 9.82
N LYS A 94 -5.29 -15.63 9.76
CA LYS A 94 -6.07 -16.36 10.74
C LYS A 94 -5.26 -16.78 11.97
N GLY A 95 -3.98 -16.45 11.98
CA GLY A 95 -3.13 -16.88 13.09
C GLY A 95 -2.70 -18.32 13.03
N LYS A 96 -2.82 -18.99 11.88
CA LYS A 96 -2.51 -20.40 11.72
C LYS A 96 -1.20 -20.58 10.98
N THR A 97 -0.19 -19.85 11.36
CA THR A 97 1.06 -19.91 10.62
C THR A 97 2.18 -20.45 11.48
N SER A 98 3.06 -21.19 10.84
CA SER A 98 4.35 -21.53 11.43
C SER A 98 5.46 -20.86 10.65
N ALA A 99 5.13 -20.00 9.72
CA ALA A 99 6.12 -19.37 8.86
C ALA A 99 6.97 -18.38 9.64
N ALA A 100 8.26 -18.38 9.36
CA ALA A 100 9.16 -17.41 9.95
C ALA A 100 9.05 -16.09 9.22
N ASP A 101 9.32 -15.01 9.94
CA ASP A 101 9.43 -13.71 9.32
C ASP A 101 10.62 -13.72 8.37
N ASP A 102 10.51 -12.98 7.28
CA ASP A 102 11.70 -12.74 6.47
C ASP A 102 12.53 -11.65 7.14
N GLY A 103 13.67 -11.35 6.55
CA GLY A 103 14.58 -10.39 7.16
C GLY A 103 13.98 -9.00 7.33
N ARG A 104 13.11 -8.61 6.43
CA ARG A 104 12.50 -7.30 6.53
C ARG A 104 11.48 -7.23 7.64
N GLY A 105 10.72 -8.30 7.81
CA GLY A 105 9.78 -8.36 8.91
C GLY A 105 10.50 -8.28 10.24
N LEU A 106 11.61 -8.96 10.33
CA LEU A 106 12.43 -8.90 11.53
C LEU A 106 12.93 -7.49 11.79
N GLY A 107 13.36 -6.80 10.73
CA GLY A 107 13.78 -5.43 10.87
C GLY A 107 12.70 -4.54 11.45
N LEU A 108 11.46 -4.74 11.03
CA LEU A 108 10.35 -4.00 11.60
C LEU A 108 10.21 -4.25 13.08
N GLY A 109 10.34 -5.50 13.47
CA GLY A 109 10.25 -5.84 14.88
C GLY A 109 11.31 -5.16 15.70
N ASP A 110 12.47 -5.03 15.15
CA ASP A 110 13.60 -4.45 15.87
C ASP A 110 13.52 -2.95 16.00
N LEU A 111 12.66 -2.32 15.24
CA LEU A 111 12.56 -0.87 15.27
C LEU A 111 11.76 -0.35 16.45
N LYS A 112 11.24 -1.23 17.26
CA LYS A 112 10.47 -0.82 18.42
C LYS A 112 11.32 -0.08 19.42
#